data_76c43cdcad84f58c2a08bbb0d7e88d77
#
_entry.id   76c43cdcad84f58c2a08bbb0d7e88d77
#
_cell.length_a   1.000
_cell.length_b   1.000
_cell.length_c   1.000
_cell.angle_alpha   90.00
_cell.angle_beta   90.00
_cell.angle_gamma   90.00
#
_symmetry.space_group_name_H-M   'P 1'
#
loop_
_entity.id
_entity.type
_entity.pdbx_description
1 polymer ?
#
loop_
_entity_poly.entity_id
_entity_poly.type
_entity_poly.pdbx_seq_one_letter_code
_entity_poly.pdbx_strand_id
1 'polypeptide(L)'
;MATVILPRSLVSLIAGSERQTEVDAATVAEAIDRLDERTPGLRNRLLDSGPTIRQHINVYVDHQPAQLDTPVAPDSTVHVIPAVSGG
;
A
#
# COMPACT_ATOMS: atom_id res chain seq x y z
N MET A 1 -5.68 -14.60 2.39
CA MET A 1 -5.66 -13.16 2.06
C MET A 1 -4.37 -12.53 2.53
N ALA A 2 -3.89 -11.56 1.80
CA ALA A 2 -2.70 -10.82 2.21
C ALA A 2 -3.07 -9.71 3.17
N THR A 3 -2.14 -9.34 4.04
CA THR A 3 -2.35 -8.26 5.00
C THR A 3 -1.61 -7.02 4.52
N VAL A 4 -2.30 -5.87 4.49
CA VAL A 4 -1.69 -4.60 4.15
C VAL A 4 -1.62 -3.73 5.40
N ILE A 5 -0.43 -3.20 5.67
CA ILE A 5 -0.21 -2.34 6.83
C ILE A 5 0.14 -0.95 6.34
N LEU A 6 -0.66 0.03 6.77
CA LEU A 6 -0.51 1.43 6.40
C LEU A 6 0.11 2.24 7.53
N PRO A 7 0.88 3.29 7.21
CA PRO A 7 1.45 4.14 8.24
C PRO A 7 0.39 5.04 8.87
N ARG A 8 0.60 5.44 10.11
CA ARG A 8 -0.32 6.32 10.83
C ARG A 8 -0.54 7.64 10.09
N SER A 9 0.51 8.18 9.49
CA SER A 9 0.42 9.44 8.77
C SER A 9 -0.58 9.38 7.63
N LEU A 10 -0.68 8.23 6.97
CA LEU A 10 -1.63 8.05 5.88
C LEU A 10 -3.04 7.82 6.42
N VAL A 11 -3.16 6.99 7.46
CA VAL A 11 -4.46 6.67 8.06
C VAL A 11 -5.13 7.93 8.60
N SER A 12 -4.36 8.85 9.16
CA SER A 12 -4.91 10.09 9.72
C SER A 12 -5.41 11.05 8.63
N LEU A 13 -4.97 10.89 7.39
CA LEU A 13 -5.38 11.76 6.28
C LEU A 13 -6.63 11.27 5.56
N ILE A 14 -6.98 10.01 5.69
CA ILE A 14 -8.07 9.41 4.93
C ILE A 14 -9.10 8.82 5.89
N ALA A 15 -10.29 9.42 5.91
CA ALA A 15 -11.36 8.93 6.76
C ALA A 15 -11.76 7.51 6.38
N GLY A 16 -11.99 6.68 7.38
CA GLY A 16 -12.40 5.30 7.16
C GLY A 16 -11.26 4.32 6.90
N SER A 17 -10.02 4.81 6.79
CA SER A 17 -8.89 3.92 6.57
C SER A 17 -8.47 3.26 7.88
N GLU A 18 -7.84 2.08 7.76
CA GLU A 18 -7.36 1.32 8.91
C GLU A 18 -5.88 1.02 8.70
N ARG A 19 -5.15 0.87 9.81
CA ARG A 19 -3.72 0.57 9.73
C ARG A 19 -3.46 -0.81 9.18
N GLN A 20 -4.35 -1.74 9.41
CA GLN A 20 -4.19 -3.13 8.95
C GLN A 20 -5.48 -3.58 8.28
N THR A 21 -5.36 -4.06 7.06
CA THR A 21 -6.49 -4.54 6.27
C THR A 21 -6.09 -5.79 5.52
N GLU A 22 -6.96 -6.77 5.47
CA GLU A 22 -6.73 -7.98 4.68
C GLU A 22 -7.39 -7.81 3.32
N VAL A 23 -6.66 -8.19 2.27
CA VAL A 23 -7.12 -8.06 0.89
C VAL A 23 -6.82 -9.34 0.12
N ASP A 24 -7.63 -9.61 -0.90
CA ASP A 24 -7.40 -10.70 -1.82
C ASP A 24 -6.74 -10.12 -3.07
N ALA A 25 -5.44 -10.30 -3.17
CA ALA A 25 -4.66 -9.71 -4.25
C ALA A 25 -3.49 -10.60 -4.61
N ALA A 26 -3.13 -10.62 -5.89
CA ALA A 26 -2.01 -11.40 -6.40
C ALA A 26 -0.77 -10.53 -6.63
N THR A 27 -0.92 -9.21 -6.66
CA THR A 27 0.18 -8.26 -6.83
C THR A 27 -0.03 -7.05 -5.92
N VAL A 28 1.02 -6.25 -5.76
CA VAL A 28 0.93 -5.01 -5.00
C VAL A 28 -0.11 -4.07 -5.62
N ALA A 29 -0.14 -3.98 -6.96
CA ALA A 29 -1.13 -3.13 -7.63
C ALA A 29 -2.56 -3.54 -7.28
N GLU A 30 -2.84 -4.84 -7.30
CA GLU A 30 -4.16 -5.33 -6.93
C GLU A 30 -4.49 -5.05 -5.47
N ALA A 31 -3.50 -5.19 -4.59
CA ALA A 31 -3.72 -4.90 -3.18
C ALA A 31 -4.14 -3.44 -2.97
N ILE A 32 -3.49 -2.52 -3.68
CA ILE A 32 -3.83 -1.10 -3.62
C ILE A 32 -5.23 -0.86 -4.19
N ASP A 33 -5.58 -1.53 -5.29
CA ASP A 33 -6.91 -1.40 -5.87
C ASP A 33 -7.99 -1.90 -4.91
N ARG A 34 -7.75 -3.02 -4.23
CA ARG A 34 -8.69 -3.55 -3.24
C ARG A 34 -8.87 -2.60 -2.07
N LEU A 35 -7.78 -1.98 -1.62
CA LEU A 35 -7.86 -0.97 -0.56
C LEU A 35 -8.66 0.24 -1.01
N ASP A 36 -8.46 0.69 -2.23
CA ASP A 36 -9.18 1.85 -2.76
C ASP A 36 -10.68 1.59 -2.86
N GLU A 37 -11.08 0.36 -3.16
CA GLU A 37 -12.49 -0.02 -3.19
C GLU A 37 -13.16 0.18 -1.82
N ARG A 38 -12.43 -0.12 -0.76
CA ARG A 38 -12.94 0.05 0.61
C ARG A 38 -12.82 1.48 1.11
N THR A 39 -11.75 2.16 0.70
CA THR A 39 -11.40 3.48 1.19
C THR A 39 -11.06 4.35 0.00
N PRO A 40 -12.08 4.92 -0.68
CA PRO A 40 -11.84 5.72 -1.89
C PRO A 40 -10.87 6.87 -1.62
N GLY A 41 -9.94 7.05 -2.54
CA GLY A 41 -8.90 8.07 -2.42
C GLY A 41 -7.56 7.53 -1.96
N LEU A 42 -7.52 6.30 -1.46
CA LEU A 42 -6.28 5.72 -0.97
C LEU A 42 -5.28 5.51 -2.11
N ARG A 43 -5.74 5.02 -3.24
CA ARG A 43 -4.88 4.80 -4.40
C ARG A 43 -4.18 6.09 -4.83
N ASN A 44 -4.91 7.20 -4.84
CA ASN A 44 -4.36 8.49 -5.24
C ASN A 44 -3.30 9.01 -4.26
N ARG A 45 -3.34 8.55 -3.02
CA ARG A 45 -2.32 8.91 -2.03
C ARG A 45 -1.05 8.09 -2.21
N LEU A 46 -1.16 6.90 -2.76
CA LEU A 46 -0.03 5.99 -2.89
C LEU A 46 0.61 6.02 -4.27
N LEU A 47 -0.15 6.37 -5.30
CA LEU A 47 0.30 6.28 -6.68
C LEU A 47 0.29 7.63 -7.38
N ASP A 48 1.27 7.83 -8.24
CA ASP A 48 1.30 8.91 -9.23
C ASP A 48 0.75 8.39 -10.56
N SER A 49 0.61 9.31 -11.51
CA SER A 49 0.26 8.94 -12.87
C SER A 49 1.32 8.00 -13.45
N GLY A 50 0.87 7.08 -14.24
CA GLY A 50 1.78 6.20 -14.89
C GLY A 50 1.30 4.76 -14.97
N PRO A 51 0.70 4.13 -13.95
CA PRO A 51 0.82 4.45 -12.54
C PRO A 51 2.17 4.02 -11.95
N THR A 52 2.65 4.77 -11.00
CA THR A 52 3.88 4.43 -10.28
C THR A 52 3.69 4.74 -8.79
N ILE A 53 4.41 4.02 -7.94
CA ILE A 53 4.39 4.31 -6.50
C ILE A 53 5.03 5.69 -6.30
N ARG A 54 4.37 6.54 -5.50
CA ARG A 54 4.87 7.89 -5.26
C ARG A 54 6.28 7.87 -4.71
N GLN A 55 7.06 8.89 -5.07
CA GLN A 55 8.48 8.99 -4.74
C GLN A 55 8.76 8.88 -3.24
N HIS A 56 7.85 9.39 -2.42
CA HIS A 56 8.04 9.41 -0.96
C HIS A 56 7.34 8.24 -0.26
N ILE A 57 6.97 7.23 -1.03
CA ILE A 57 6.32 6.04 -0.49
C ILE A 57 7.16 4.81 -0.85
N ASN A 58 7.44 3.99 0.14
CA ASN A 58 8.11 2.71 -0.06
C ASN A 58 7.13 1.59 0.27
N VAL A 59 7.14 0.55 -0.55
CA VAL A 59 6.31 -0.62 -0.34
C VAL A 59 7.21 -1.83 -0.20
N TYR A 60 6.93 -2.65 0.81
CA TYR A 60 7.67 -3.88 1.07
C TYR A 60 6.70 -5.05 1.11
N VAL A 61 7.06 -6.14 0.46
CA VAL A 61 6.32 -7.41 0.56
C VAL A 61 7.21 -8.37 1.32
N ASP A 62 6.74 -8.80 2.48
CA ASP A 62 7.50 -9.71 3.38
C ASP A 62 8.91 -9.20 3.62
N HIS A 63 9.01 -7.90 3.91
CA HIS A 63 10.26 -7.20 4.24
C HIS A 63 11.21 -7.00 3.06
N GLN A 64 10.76 -7.26 1.83
CA GLN A 64 11.56 -7.03 0.63
C GLN A 64 11.00 -5.83 -0.14
N PRO A 65 11.85 -4.95 -0.65
CA PRO A 65 11.37 -3.83 -1.47
C PRO A 65 10.54 -4.34 -2.64
N ALA A 66 9.44 -3.65 -2.92
CA ALA A 66 8.48 -4.11 -3.90
C ALA A 66 8.07 -3.01 -4.87
N GLN A 67 7.60 -3.43 -6.03
CA GLN A 67 7.03 -2.59 -7.06
C GLN A 67 5.56 -2.95 -7.25
N LEU A 68 4.87 -2.25 -8.15
CA LEU A 68 3.45 -2.54 -8.39
C LEU A 68 3.21 -3.95 -8.92
N ASP A 69 4.14 -4.47 -9.69
CA ASP A 69 4.00 -5.81 -10.28
C ASP A 69 4.57 -6.93 -9.39
N THR A 70 5.06 -6.60 -8.21
CA THR A 70 5.60 -7.60 -7.30
C THR A 70 4.50 -8.54 -6.84
N PRO A 71 4.71 -9.87 -6.95
CA PRO A 71 3.72 -10.85 -6.53
C PRO A 71 3.47 -10.79 -5.02
N VAL A 72 2.21 -11.04 -4.65
CA VAL A 72 1.79 -11.09 -3.25
C VAL A 72 1.14 -12.43 -3.02
N ALA A 73 1.67 -13.21 -2.08
CA ALA A 73 1.11 -14.51 -1.72
C ALA A 73 -0.05 -14.32 -0.73
N PRO A 74 -0.92 -15.34 -0.59
CA PRO A 74 -2.07 -15.22 0.33
C PRO A 74 -1.69 -14.93 1.78
N ASP A 75 -0.49 -15.33 2.19
CA ASP A 75 -0.03 -15.10 3.56
C ASP A 75 1.02 -13.98 3.66
N SER A 76 1.20 -13.22 2.57
CA SER A 76 2.16 -12.13 2.57
C SER A 76 1.68 -10.94 3.37
N THR A 77 2.63 -10.15 3.85
CA THR A 77 2.36 -8.87 4.48
C THR A 77 2.95 -7.76 3.62
N VAL A 78 2.10 -6.81 3.26
CA VAL A 78 2.49 -5.66 2.45
C VAL A 78 2.59 -4.45 3.38
N HIS A 79 3.79 -3.92 3.55
CA HIS A 79 4.01 -2.73 4.37
C HIS A 79 4.15 -1.51 3.48
N VAL A 80 3.36 -0.49 3.77
CA VAL A 80 3.48 0.82 3.12
C VAL A 80 4.14 1.76 4.11
N ILE A 81 5.30 2.27 3.75
CA ILE A 81 6.13 3.08 4.66
C ILE A 81 6.46 4.40 3.96
N PRO A 82 6.17 5.54 4.61
CA PRO A 82 6.59 6.81 4.04
C PRO A 82 8.10 6.94 4.12
N ALA A 83 8.70 7.46 3.07
CA ALA A 83 10.13 7.75 3.09
C ALA A 83 10.38 8.96 3.99
N VAL A 84 11.32 8.82 4.90
CA VAL A 84 11.70 9.92 5.77
C VAL A 84 12.74 10.74 5.02
N SER A 85 12.32 11.90 4.54
CA SER A 85 13.24 12.76 3.79
C SER A 85 14.16 13.50 4.73
N GLY A 86 15.37 13.64 4.28
CA GLY A 86 16.32 14.49 4.96
C GLY A 86 16.79 13.96 6.29
N GLY A 87 16.43 12.79 6.48
CA GLY A 87 16.91 12.23 7.74
C GLY A 87 17.49 13.25 8.47
#